data_54f7a61a097b3a42d39b36e7ddcd1f18
#
_entry.id   54f7a61a097b3a42d39b36e7ddcd1f18
#
_cell.length_a   1.000
_cell.length_b   1.000
_cell.length_c   1.000
_cell.angle_alpha   90.00
_cell.angle_beta   90.00
_cell.angle_gamma   90.00
#
_symmetry.space_group_name_H-M   'P 1'
#
loop_
_entity.id
_entity.type
_entity.pdbx_description
1 polymer ?
#
loop_
_entity_poly.entity_id
_entity_poly.type
_entity_poly.pdbx_seq_one_letter_code
_entity_poly.pdbx_strand_id
1 'polypeptide(L)'
;MRRLEKRRALGNTAFMGQPIDVDLPHKLGKEAAKRRIGDNVHKLHEHLPGGGKVSSHWEGDTLNMSVAAMGDAIEAKLTVYEDKVHCHFDLPGLLGMFAQPIAAMLRAKGGDILLEDHRD
;
A
#
# COMPACT_ATOMS: atom_id res chain seq x y z
N MET A 1 -21.20 0.87 -23.31
CA MET A 1 -20.91 0.74 -22.87
C MET A 1 -20.21 0.30 -22.56
N ARG A 2 -19.88 -0.01 -22.43
CA ARG A 2 -19.30 -0.52 -22.02
C ARG A 2 -18.63 -0.38 -21.27
N ARG A 3 -18.35 0.14 -20.94
CA ARG A 3 -17.78 0.27 -20.01
C ARG A 3 -18.23 0.04 -18.91
N LEU A 4 -19.06 0.19 -18.70
CA LEU A 4 -19.64 -0.09 -17.65
C LEU A 4 -19.62 -1.34 -17.28
N GLU A 5 -19.65 -2.08 -17.87
CA GLU A 5 -19.68 -3.28 -17.55
C GLU A 5 -18.57 -3.72 -17.07
N LYS A 6 -17.73 -3.39 -17.32
CA LYS A 6 -16.71 -3.80 -16.83
C LYS A 6 -16.64 -3.60 -15.57
N ARG A 7 -17.26 -2.96 -15.14
CA ARG A 7 -17.24 -2.80 -13.92
C ARG A 7 -18.03 -3.65 -13.22
N ARG A 8 -18.88 -4.28 -13.70
CA ARG A 8 -19.66 -5.10 -13.10
C ARG A 8 -19.16 -6.25 -12.59
N ALA A 9 -18.52 -6.88 -13.15
CA ALA A 9 -17.88 -8.01 -12.60
C ALA A 9 -17.15 -7.64 -11.37
N LEU A 10 -17.01 -6.41 -11.18
CA LEU A 10 -16.35 -5.95 -10.04
C LEU A 10 -16.99 -6.34 -8.77
N GLY A 11 -18.27 -6.55 -8.79
CA GLY A 11 -18.96 -6.95 -7.60
C GLY A 11 -18.46 -8.24 -7.04
N ASN A 12 -18.06 -9.14 -7.90
CA ASN A 12 -17.55 -10.42 -7.44
C ASN A 12 -16.25 -10.28 -6.72
N THR A 13 -15.42 -9.36 -7.19
CA THR A 13 -14.15 -9.14 -6.57
C THR A 13 -14.31 -8.67 -5.16
N ALA A 14 -15.33 -7.89 -4.89
CA ALA A 14 -15.54 -7.34 -3.57
C ALA A 14 -15.72 -8.41 -2.52
N PHE A 15 -16.24 -9.57 -2.88
CA PHE A 15 -16.43 -10.63 -1.90
C PHE A 15 -15.16 -11.37 -1.59
N MET A 16 -14.15 -11.23 -2.43
CA MET A 16 -12.94 -12.00 -2.28
C MET A 16 -11.84 -11.22 -1.60
N GLY A 17 -12.07 -9.98 -1.28
CA GLY A 17 -11.05 -9.18 -0.64
C GLY A 17 -11.52 -7.77 -0.41
N GLN A 18 -10.61 -6.94 0.11
CA GLN A 18 -10.90 -5.56 0.43
C GLN A 18 -9.80 -4.67 -0.05
N PRO A 19 -10.11 -3.66 -0.87
CA PRO A 19 -9.10 -2.66 -1.21
C PRO A 19 -9.07 -1.57 -0.13
N ILE A 20 -7.89 -1.00 0.05
CA ILE A 20 -7.70 0.13 0.96
C ILE A 20 -7.01 1.23 0.20
N ASP A 21 -7.47 2.45 0.34
CA ASP A 21 -6.81 3.62 -0.24
C ASP A 21 -6.56 4.64 0.85
N VAL A 22 -5.31 5.06 0.99
CA VAL A 22 -4.91 6.02 2.00
C VAL A 22 -3.95 7.02 1.38
N ASP A 23 -4.14 8.31 1.64
CA ASP A 23 -3.21 9.35 1.22
C ASP A 23 -2.36 9.77 2.40
N LEU A 24 -1.05 9.83 2.19
CA LEU A 24 -0.11 10.26 3.22
C LEU A 24 0.49 11.59 2.78
N PRO A 25 0.06 12.71 3.36
CA PRO A 25 0.62 14.00 2.97
C PRO A 25 2.05 14.17 3.46
N HIS A 26 2.85 14.90 2.70
CA HIS A 26 4.20 15.20 3.10
C HIS A 26 4.62 16.53 2.49
N LYS A 27 5.76 17.04 2.93
CA LYS A 27 6.32 18.27 2.42
C LYS A 27 7.74 18.08 1.96
N LEU A 28 8.04 16.88 1.46
CA LEU A 28 9.39 16.50 1.09
C LEU A 28 9.73 16.73 -0.37
N GLY A 29 8.71 16.84 -1.21
CA GLY A 29 8.90 16.80 -2.65
C GLY A 29 8.98 15.37 -3.13
N LYS A 30 8.74 15.16 -4.42
CA LYS A 30 8.63 13.82 -4.97
C LYS A 30 9.90 13.00 -4.81
N GLU A 31 11.05 13.58 -5.14
CA GLU A 31 12.30 12.82 -5.13
C GLU A 31 12.70 12.35 -3.74
N ALA A 32 12.58 13.23 -2.76
CA ALA A 32 12.93 12.84 -1.40
C ALA A 32 11.95 11.81 -0.88
N ALA A 33 10.67 11.97 -1.19
CA ALA A 33 9.67 11.00 -0.74
C ALA A 33 9.94 9.63 -1.35
N LYS A 34 10.27 9.58 -2.64
CA LYS A 34 10.58 8.29 -3.28
C LYS A 34 11.76 7.62 -2.61
N ARG A 35 12.79 8.38 -2.30
CA ARG A 35 13.97 7.80 -1.67
C ARG A 35 13.65 7.24 -0.30
N ARG A 36 12.88 7.97 0.50
CA ARG A 36 12.54 7.50 1.83
C ARG A 36 11.65 6.27 1.79
N ILE A 37 10.70 6.24 0.86
CA ILE A 37 9.86 5.06 0.70
C ILE A 37 10.71 3.86 0.31
N GLY A 38 11.62 4.04 -0.64
CA GLY A 38 12.49 2.96 -1.06
C GLY A 38 13.31 2.40 0.09
N ASP A 39 13.74 3.27 1.00
CA ASP A 39 14.52 2.84 2.15
C ASP A 39 13.68 2.15 3.22
N ASN A 40 12.39 2.47 3.29
CA ASN A 40 11.55 2.05 4.40
C ASN A 40 10.53 0.98 4.08
N VAL A 41 10.26 0.74 2.81
CA VAL A 41 9.13 -0.11 2.44
C VAL A 41 9.25 -1.53 2.98
N HIS A 42 10.45 -2.04 3.11
CA HIS A 42 10.64 -3.39 3.63
C HIS A 42 10.17 -3.55 5.07
N LYS A 43 10.02 -2.46 5.79
CA LYS A 43 9.57 -2.51 7.18
C LYS A 43 8.07 -2.71 7.31
N LEU A 44 7.34 -2.56 6.22
CA LEU A 44 5.89 -2.71 6.30
C LEU A 44 5.46 -4.07 6.80
N HIS A 45 6.23 -5.12 6.49
CA HIS A 45 5.82 -6.45 6.91
C HIS A 45 5.69 -6.56 8.42
N GLU A 46 6.38 -5.72 9.15
CA GLU A 46 6.32 -5.73 10.62
C GLU A 46 4.98 -5.23 11.14
N HIS A 47 4.23 -4.53 10.30
CA HIS A 47 2.97 -3.92 10.68
C HIS A 47 1.76 -4.61 10.06
N LEU A 48 1.98 -5.69 9.32
CA LEU A 48 0.90 -6.39 8.64
C LEU A 48 0.71 -7.77 9.26
N PRO A 49 -0.53 -8.25 9.33
CA PRO A 49 -0.80 -9.54 9.98
C PRO A 49 -0.13 -10.68 9.23
N GLY A 50 0.67 -11.46 9.95
CA GLY A 50 1.38 -12.57 9.34
C GLY A 50 2.35 -12.15 8.27
N GLY A 51 2.78 -10.88 8.28
CA GLY A 51 3.62 -10.33 7.24
C GLY A 51 4.97 -11.01 7.17
N GLY A 52 5.41 -11.31 5.98
CA GLY A 52 6.68 -11.95 5.73
C GLY A 52 7.46 -11.20 4.68
N LYS A 53 7.87 -11.94 3.65
CA LYS A 53 8.75 -11.37 2.64
C LYS A 53 8.09 -10.25 1.83
N VAL A 54 8.85 -9.18 1.59
CA VAL A 54 8.40 -8.05 0.79
C VAL A 54 9.19 -8.03 -0.51
N SER A 55 8.49 -7.93 -1.64
CA SER A 55 9.09 -7.74 -2.96
C SER A 55 8.58 -6.44 -3.51
N SER A 56 9.43 -5.68 -4.18
CA SER A 56 8.98 -4.40 -4.72
C SER A 56 9.80 -4.00 -5.93
N HIS A 57 9.20 -3.16 -6.78
CA HIS A 57 9.92 -2.56 -7.90
C HIS A 57 9.21 -1.27 -8.29
N TRP A 58 9.98 -0.33 -8.81
CA TRP A 58 9.45 0.96 -9.24
C TRP A 58 9.04 0.95 -10.70
N GLU A 59 7.92 1.63 -10.98
CA GLU A 59 7.50 1.93 -12.33
C GLU A 59 7.18 3.42 -12.36
N GLY A 60 8.12 4.24 -12.83
CA GLY A 60 7.95 5.68 -12.75
C GLY A 60 7.88 6.13 -11.30
N ASP A 61 6.80 6.78 -10.94
CA ASP A 61 6.61 7.29 -9.58
C ASP A 61 5.78 6.34 -8.71
N THR A 62 5.52 5.14 -9.20
CA THR A 62 4.72 4.17 -8.47
C THR A 62 5.59 2.99 -8.05
N LEU A 63 5.56 2.68 -6.78
CA LEU A 63 6.23 1.49 -6.26
C LEU A 63 5.20 0.38 -6.17
N ASN A 64 5.44 -0.68 -6.93
CA ASN A 64 4.59 -1.88 -6.88
C ASN A 64 5.23 -2.84 -5.90
N MET A 65 4.44 -3.36 -4.95
CA MET A 65 5.01 -4.27 -3.97
C MET A 65 4.05 -5.38 -3.63
N SER A 66 4.60 -6.45 -3.11
CA SER A 66 3.84 -7.61 -2.68
C SER A 66 4.40 -8.06 -1.34
N VAL A 67 3.52 -8.27 -0.37
CA VAL A 67 3.92 -8.73 0.95
C VAL A 67 3.28 -10.06 1.22
N ALA A 68 4.09 -11.09 1.44
CA ALA A 68 3.57 -12.41 1.78
C ALA A 68 2.92 -12.35 3.17
N ALA A 69 1.72 -12.86 3.29
CA ALA A 69 0.99 -12.80 4.55
C ALA A 69 -0.01 -13.95 4.62
N MET A 70 0.15 -14.79 5.63
CA MET A 70 -0.84 -15.84 5.93
C MET A 70 -1.18 -16.73 4.75
N GLY A 71 -0.17 -17.11 3.99
CA GLY A 71 -0.36 -18.01 2.85
C GLY A 71 -0.88 -17.34 1.59
N ASP A 72 -0.98 -16.02 1.61
CA ASP A 72 -1.45 -15.25 0.48
C ASP A 72 -0.52 -14.07 0.31
N ALA A 73 -0.88 -13.10 -0.49
CA ALA A 73 -0.05 -11.93 -0.69
C ALA A 73 -0.91 -10.68 -0.71
N ILE A 74 -0.42 -9.65 -0.01
CA ILE A 74 -1.03 -8.33 -0.06
C ILE A 74 -0.32 -7.57 -1.16
N GLU A 75 -1.08 -7.12 -2.17
CA GLU A 75 -0.51 -6.34 -3.25
C GLU A 75 -0.71 -4.86 -2.96
N ALA A 76 0.29 -4.06 -3.28
CA ALA A 76 0.21 -2.64 -2.98
C ALA A 76 0.83 -1.80 -4.08
N LYS A 77 0.30 -0.59 -4.23
CA LYS A 77 0.86 0.40 -5.14
C LYS A 77 0.96 1.70 -4.38
N LEU A 78 2.17 2.24 -4.32
CA LEU A 78 2.43 3.50 -3.65
C LEU A 78 2.83 4.51 -4.71
N THR A 79 1.94 5.45 -5.02
CA THR A 79 2.20 6.46 -6.04
C THR A 79 2.62 7.75 -5.38
N VAL A 80 3.80 8.24 -5.73
CA VAL A 80 4.41 9.39 -5.08
C VAL A 80 4.14 10.65 -5.87
N TYR A 81 3.55 11.63 -5.20
CA TYR A 81 3.32 12.97 -5.74
C TYR A 81 4.21 13.95 -5.00
N GLU A 82 4.18 15.21 -5.42
CA GLU A 82 5.01 16.23 -4.78
C GLU A 82 4.66 16.45 -3.32
N ASP A 83 3.39 16.29 -2.98
CA ASP A 83 2.91 16.63 -1.63
C ASP A 83 2.20 15.51 -0.90
N LYS A 84 2.19 14.32 -1.49
CA LYS A 84 1.54 13.18 -0.84
C LYS A 84 1.98 11.88 -1.48
N VAL A 85 1.68 10.78 -0.81
CA VAL A 85 1.82 9.44 -1.37
C VAL A 85 0.45 8.80 -1.31
N HIS A 86 -0.04 8.32 -2.44
CA HIS A 86 -1.30 7.59 -2.47
C HIS A 86 -0.99 6.11 -2.33
N CYS A 87 -1.53 5.48 -1.31
CA CYS A 87 -1.29 4.07 -1.03
C CYS A 87 -2.54 3.27 -1.34
N HIS A 88 -2.41 2.30 -2.21
CA HIS A 88 -3.51 1.40 -2.55
C HIS A 88 -3.08 -0.02 -2.20
N PHE A 89 -3.87 -0.70 -1.38
CA PHE A 89 -3.58 -2.07 -0.97
C PHE A 89 -4.75 -2.97 -1.32
N ASP A 90 -4.45 -4.15 -1.83
CA ASP A 90 -5.45 -5.17 -2.08
C ASP A 90 -5.20 -6.32 -1.10
N LEU A 91 -6.20 -6.61 -0.28
CA LEU A 91 -6.12 -7.66 0.71
C LEU A 91 -7.05 -8.80 0.29
N PRO A 92 -6.50 -9.86 -0.29
CA PRO A 92 -7.36 -10.93 -0.82
C PRO A 92 -7.87 -11.84 0.28
N GLY A 93 -9.02 -12.44 0.02
CA GLY A 93 -9.58 -13.48 0.86
C GLY A 93 -9.74 -13.07 2.31
N LEU A 94 -9.28 -13.92 3.20
CA LEU A 94 -9.40 -13.67 4.63
C LEU A 94 -8.62 -12.45 5.09
N LEU A 95 -7.60 -12.04 4.34
CA LEU A 95 -6.85 -10.86 4.71
C LEU A 95 -7.72 -9.61 4.68
N GLY A 96 -8.84 -9.66 3.95
CA GLY A 96 -9.75 -8.53 3.91
C GLY A 96 -10.30 -8.14 5.27
N MET A 97 -10.35 -9.07 6.21
CA MET A 97 -10.85 -8.75 7.54
C MET A 97 -9.93 -7.80 8.28
N PHE A 98 -8.69 -7.64 7.80
CA PHE A 98 -7.74 -6.72 8.40
C PHE A 98 -7.74 -5.35 7.73
N ALA A 99 -8.66 -5.12 6.78
CA ALA A 99 -8.64 -3.87 6.02
C ALA A 99 -8.77 -2.64 6.90
N GLN A 100 -9.72 -2.64 7.82
CA GLN A 100 -9.92 -1.47 8.67
C GLN A 100 -8.76 -1.22 9.63
N PRO A 101 -8.26 -2.23 10.34
CA PRO A 101 -7.07 -2.01 11.18
C PRO A 101 -5.86 -1.53 10.40
N ILE A 102 -5.63 -2.10 9.21
CA ILE A 102 -4.48 -1.68 8.41
C ILE A 102 -4.66 -0.26 7.91
N ALA A 103 -5.86 0.08 7.44
CA ALA A 103 -6.12 1.45 6.99
C ALA A 103 -5.93 2.45 8.13
N ALA A 104 -6.40 2.11 9.32
CA ALA A 104 -6.25 2.98 10.48
C ALA A 104 -4.78 3.16 10.84
N MET A 105 -4.02 2.08 10.79
CA MET A 105 -2.60 2.13 11.09
C MET A 105 -1.87 3.02 10.09
N LEU A 106 -2.19 2.86 8.81
CA LEU A 106 -1.55 3.66 7.77
C LEU A 106 -1.88 5.13 7.90
N ARG A 107 -3.13 5.46 8.21
CA ARG A 107 -3.49 6.86 8.40
C ARG A 107 -2.80 7.46 9.60
N ALA A 108 -2.65 6.69 10.66
CA ALA A 108 -2.05 7.19 11.90
C ALA A 108 -0.53 7.20 11.84
N LYS A 109 0.08 6.18 11.25
CA LYS A 109 1.53 5.99 11.33
C LYS A 109 2.23 5.78 10.00
N GLY A 110 1.49 5.78 8.89
CA GLY A 110 2.11 5.51 7.59
C GLY A 110 3.24 6.45 7.25
N GLY A 111 3.06 7.72 7.56
CA GLY A 111 4.11 8.69 7.30
C GLY A 111 5.35 8.39 8.11
N ASP A 112 5.19 7.99 9.37
CA ASP A 112 6.33 7.65 10.21
C ASP A 112 7.03 6.40 9.73
N ILE A 113 6.29 5.45 9.21
CA ILE A 113 6.85 4.19 8.75
C ILE A 113 7.54 4.35 7.41
N LEU A 114 6.86 5.00 6.46
CA LEU A 114 7.32 5.03 5.07
C LEU A 114 8.18 6.22 4.71
N LEU A 115 7.99 7.33 5.42
CA LEU A 115 8.68 8.57 5.06
C LEU A 115 9.72 9.00 6.08
N GLU A 116 10.04 8.12 7.00
CA GLU A 116 11.01 8.41 8.03
C GLU A 116 12.41 8.60 7.45
N ASP A 117 13.17 9.52 8.04
CA ASP A 117 14.54 9.78 7.64
C ASP A 117 15.46 9.00 8.57
N HIS A 118 16.18 8.03 8.01
CA HIS A 118 17.05 7.18 8.81
C HIS A 118 18.41 7.76 9.12
N ARG A 119 18.69 8.93 8.61
CA ARG A 119 20.02 9.48 8.83
C ARG A 119 20.24 9.94 10.25
N ASP A 120 19.18 10.07 10.97
CA ASP A 120 19.32 10.39 12.38
C ASP A 120 19.59 9.13 13.19
#